data_a15f4d719ce1eea147036179f15b16e1
#
_entry.id   a15f4d719ce1eea147036179f15b16e1
#
_cell.length_a   1.000
_cell.length_b   1.000
_cell.length_c   1.000
_cell.angle_alpha   90.00
_cell.angle_beta   90.00
_cell.angle_gamma   90.00
#
_symmetry.space_group_name_H-M   'P 1'
#
loop_
_entity.id
_entity.type
_entity.pdbx_description
1 polymer ?
#
loop_
_entity_poly.entity_id
_entity_poly.type
_entity_poly.pdbx_seq_one_letter_code
_entity_poly.pdbx_strand_id
1 'polypeptide(L)'
;MWLVGSLQKSDGHHGPCRATIAVRVSYCEIAMLSCRSAFAALAFCLLGAPLASAAEPEACPRLVAQRHPLIRPVALTQDMARVTFKGHATFLIETMAGVRVATDYNDHVDVPMPLDAVTMNKAHSTHFTLNPDPRIAHVLRGWNPSGGEVQHDVRIADLRIRNVQTNIRDWGGGTEYLGNSMFVFETGQLCIAHLGHLHHELTPEHLRRLGQVDVVLAPVDGGYTLDMAGMMDVLEKISPRIIVPMHFFGPSTLERFLRLASERFDIERRSDPALIIDKAHLPMKTKVIVLPGSH
;
A
#
# COMPACT_ATOMS: atom_id res chain seq x y z
N MET A 1 14.43 -62.60 9.61
CA MET A 1 13.27 -63.32 10.18
C MET A 1 12.06 -62.43 9.83
N TRP A 2 11.53 -62.59 8.61
CA TRP A 2 10.27 -63.18 8.25
C TRP A 2 9.10 -62.58 9.06
N LEU A 3 8.09 -61.93 8.46
CA LEU A 3 7.05 -62.38 7.51
C LEU A 3 6.36 -61.18 6.83
N VAL A 4 6.22 -61.16 5.65
CA VAL A 4 5.30 -61.18 4.53
C VAL A 4 3.85 -61.49 4.93
N GLY A 5 2.94 -60.66 4.51
CA GLY A 5 1.48 -60.85 4.56
C GLY A 5 0.81 -60.02 3.47
N SER A 6 0.44 -60.71 2.44
CA SER A 6 -0.12 -60.34 1.17
C SER A 6 -1.65 -60.19 1.18
N LEU A 7 -2.15 -59.34 0.25
CA LEU A 7 -3.36 -59.43 -0.58
C LEU A 7 -4.74 -59.65 0.08
N GLN A 8 -5.67 -58.73 -0.23
CA GLN A 8 -6.84 -59.16 -0.98
C GLN A 8 -7.58 -58.00 -1.68
N LYS A 9 -7.84 -58.25 -2.93
CA LYS A 9 -8.59 -57.44 -3.91
C LYS A 9 -10.07 -57.82 -3.76
N SER A 10 -10.97 -56.84 -3.83
CA SER A 10 -12.36 -57.12 -4.15
C SER A 10 -12.90 -56.08 -5.10
N ASP A 11 -13.19 -56.55 -6.29
CA ASP A 11 -13.92 -55.85 -7.37
C ASP A 11 -15.39 -55.66 -6.98
N GLY A 12 -15.98 -54.52 -7.38
CA GLY A 12 -17.41 -54.28 -7.29
C GLY A 12 -17.84 -53.18 -8.25
N HIS A 13 -18.34 -53.65 -9.40
CA HIS A 13 -19.03 -52.86 -10.44
C HIS A 13 -20.24 -52.09 -9.91
N HIS A 14 -20.52 -50.95 -10.51
CA HIS A 14 -21.79 -50.41 -11.06
C HIS A 14 -21.62 -48.90 -11.25
N GLY A 15 -21.67 -48.34 -12.38
CA GLY A 15 -22.65 -48.11 -13.40
C GLY A 15 -23.03 -46.61 -13.42
N PRO A 16 -23.00 -45.91 -14.57
CA PRO A 16 -23.16 -44.45 -14.59
C PRO A 16 -24.65 -44.06 -14.62
N CYS A 17 -25.09 -43.20 -13.72
CA CYS A 17 -26.39 -42.53 -13.79
C CYS A 17 -26.31 -41.33 -14.74
N ARG A 18 -26.83 -41.50 -15.95
CA ARG A 18 -27.21 -40.42 -16.87
C ARG A 18 -28.51 -39.77 -16.37
N ALA A 19 -28.45 -38.52 -15.96
CA ALA A 19 -29.64 -37.70 -15.78
C ALA A 19 -29.97 -37.01 -17.11
N THR A 20 -31.04 -37.48 -17.74
CA THR A 20 -31.62 -36.86 -18.95
C THR A 20 -32.62 -35.80 -18.48
N ILE A 21 -32.32 -34.52 -18.74
CA ILE A 21 -33.28 -33.44 -18.53
C ILE A 21 -34.15 -33.35 -19.79
N ALA A 22 -35.42 -33.75 -19.67
CA ALA A 22 -36.41 -33.57 -20.69
C ALA A 22 -36.97 -32.14 -20.63
N VAL A 23 -36.71 -31.37 -21.67
CA VAL A 23 -37.37 -30.08 -21.89
C VAL A 23 -38.73 -30.36 -22.51
N ARG A 24 -39.78 -30.10 -21.77
CA ARG A 24 -41.15 -30.07 -22.31
C ARG A 24 -41.40 -28.75 -22.99
N VAL A 25 -41.53 -28.76 -24.29
CA VAL A 25 -42.07 -27.66 -25.08
C VAL A 25 -43.60 -27.84 -25.10
N SER A 26 -44.32 -26.94 -24.45
CA SER A 26 -45.75 -26.82 -24.61
C SER A 26 -46.07 -25.81 -25.72
N TYR A 27 -46.60 -26.33 -26.80
CA TYR A 27 -47.27 -25.51 -27.81
C TYR A 27 -48.61 -25.03 -27.23
N CYS A 28 -48.86 -23.75 -27.24
CA CYS A 28 -50.20 -23.19 -27.09
C CYS A 28 -50.49 -22.24 -28.23
N GLU A 29 -51.67 -22.38 -28.73
CA GLU A 29 -52.19 -21.98 -30.01
C GLU A 29 -52.30 -20.47 -30.24
N ILE A 30 -52.29 -20.17 -31.51
CA ILE A 30 -52.42 -18.89 -32.18
C ILE A 30 -53.83 -18.32 -31.94
N ALA A 31 -53.92 -17.10 -31.45
CA ALA A 31 -55.07 -16.24 -31.67
C ALA A 31 -54.59 -14.93 -32.29
N MET A 32 -54.90 -14.75 -33.56
CA MET A 32 -54.75 -13.50 -34.28
C MET A 32 -55.68 -12.44 -33.72
N LEU A 33 -55.13 -11.32 -33.23
CA LEU A 33 -55.88 -10.07 -33.15
C LEU A 33 -54.95 -8.88 -33.39
N SER A 34 -55.26 -8.25 -34.52
CA SER A 34 -55.03 -6.86 -34.96
C SER A 34 -53.71 -6.19 -34.59
N CYS A 35 -52.91 -6.11 -35.60
CA CYS A 35 -51.85 -5.10 -35.88
C CYS A 35 -52.41 -3.70 -35.80
N ARG A 36 -52.03 -2.91 -34.77
CA ARG A 36 -51.95 -1.44 -34.73
C ARG A 36 -51.69 -1.00 -33.30
N SER A 37 -50.46 -0.89 -32.90
CA SER A 37 -49.90 -0.15 -31.76
C SER A 37 -48.59 -0.75 -31.17
N ALA A 38 -47.70 -1.24 -32.01
CA ALA A 38 -46.45 -1.86 -31.55
C ALA A 38 -45.17 -1.09 -31.98
N PHE A 39 -45.27 0.22 -32.26
CA PHE A 39 -44.09 0.99 -32.68
C PHE A 39 -43.64 2.06 -31.67
N ALA A 40 -44.24 2.14 -30.47
CA ALA A 40 -43.86 3.14 -29.48
C ALA A 40 -43.17 2.61 -28.23
N ALA A 41 -42.95 1.26 -28.08
CA ALA A 41 -42.41 0.69 -26.86
C ALA A 41 -40.99 0.12 -26.99
N LEU A 42 -40.32 0.22 -28.15
CA LEU A 42 -38.96 -0.34 -28.35
C LEU A 42 -37.82 0.69 -28.29
N ALA A 43 -38.13 1.95 -27.97
CA ALA A 43 -37.13 3.03 -27.93
C ALA A 43 -36.67 3.40 -26.49
N PHE A 44 -37.14 2.70 -25.45
CA PHE A 44 -36.86 3.13 -24.06
C PHE A 44 -36.04 2.10 -23.20
N CYS A 45 -35.55 1.02 -23.79
CA CYS A 45 -34.75 0.01 -23.04
C CYS A 45 -33.23 0.06 -23.34
N LEU A 46 -32.72 1.10 -24.01
CA LEU A 46 -31.27 1.21 -24.30
C LEU A 46 -30.55 2.34 -23.51
N LEU A 47 -31.20 2.89 -22.50
CA LEU A 47 -30.59 3.95 -21.68
C LEU A 47 -30.55 3.51 -20.20
N GLY A 48 -29.56 2.73 -19.81
CA GLY A 48 -29.43 2.39 -18.40
C GLY A 48 -28.43 1.33 -18.05
N ALA A 49 -27.38 1.11 -18.85
CA ALA A 49 -26.19 0.51 -18.29
C ALA A 49 -25.49 1.59 -17.44
N PRO A 50 -25.31 1.43 -16.13
CA PRO A 50 -24.47 2.34 -15.39
C PRO A 50 -23.07 2.20 -16.00
N LEU A 51 -22.59 3.26 -16.63
CA LEU A 51 -21.16 3.40 -16.94
C LEU A 51 -20.45 3.22 -15.59
N ALA A 52 -19.78 2.10 -15.42
CA ALA A 52 -18.87 1.91 -14.31
C ALA A 52 -17.87 3.07 -14.41
N SER A 53 -18.08 4.09 -13.58
CA SER A 53 -17.13 5.19 -13.45
C SER A 53 -15.83 4.57 -13.02
N ALA A 54 -14.84 4.54 -13.91
CA ALA A 54 -13.50 4.17 -13.54
C ALA A 54 -13.09 5.12 -12.42
N ALA A 55 -12.84 4.56 -11.23
CA ALA A 55 -12.42 5.36 -10.11
C ALA A 55 -11.14 6.10 -10.51
N GLU A 56 -11.16 7.42 -10.37
CA GLU A 56 -10.00 8.25 -10.69
C GLU A 56 -8.80 7.85 -9.79
N PRO A 57 -7.55 8.02 -10.27
CA PRO A 57 -6.37 7.81 -9.45
C PRO A 57 -6.43 8.64 -8.18
N GLU A 58 -6.00 8.06 -7.06
CA GLU A 58 -5.86 8.81 -5.82
C GLU A 58 -4.89 9.96 -6.05
N ALA A 59 -5.34 11.19 -5.84
CA ALA A 59 -4.50 12.37 -5.95
C ALA A 59 -4.05 12.80 -4.56
N CYS A 60 -2.76 12.87 -4.34
CA CYS A 60 -2.15 13.53 -3.21
C CYS A 60 -1.85 15.00 -3.58
N PRO A 61 -2.29 15.98 -2.80
CA PRO A 61 -3.04 15.90 -1.55
C PRO A 61 -4.56 15.89 -1.75
N ARG A 62 -5.27 15.08 -0.98
CA ARG A 62 -6.74 15.17 -0.89
C ARG A 62 -7.23 16.22 0.10
N LEU A 63 -6.34 16.75 0.93
CA LEU A 63 -6.66 17.87 1.82
C LEU A 63 -6.64 19.19 1.04
N VAL A 64 -7.43 19.29 -0.01
CA VAL A 64 -7.71 20.59 -0.60
C VAL A 64 -8.62 21.31 0.38
N ALA A 65 -8.06 22.26 1.12
CA ALA A 65 -8.83 23.17 1.95
C ALA A 65 -9.92 23.78 1.07
N GLN A 66 -11.17 23.64 1.48
CA GLN A 66 -12.25 24.43 0.89
C GLN A 66 -11.80 25.91 0.93
N ARG A 67 -11.68 26.52 -0.23
CA ARG A 67 -11.29 27.93 -0.34
C ARG A 67 -12.34 28.78 0.35
N HIS A 68 -12.11 29.07 1.63
CA HIS A 68 -12.74 30.23 2.25
C HIS A 68 -11.85 31.44 1.95
N PRO A 69 -12.38 32.49 1.34
CA PRO A 69 -11.63 33.72 1.13
C PRO A 69 -11.59 34.47 2.44
N LEU A 70 -10.63 34.25 3.30
CA LEU A 70 -10.42 35.10 4.48
C LEU A 70 -8.94 35.18 4.84
N ILE A 71 -8.43 36.43 4.76
CA ILE A 71 -7.35 37.06 5.51
C ILE A 71 -6.20 36.09 5.84
N ARG A 72 -5.13 36.19 5.06
CA ARG A 72 -3.84 35.53 5.33
C ARG A 72 -3.17 36.16 6.56
N PRO A 73 -3.13 35.51 7.71
CA PRO A 73 -1.95 35.66 8.55
C PRO A 73 -0.77 35.03 7.78
N VAL A 74 0.43 35.56 7.95
CA VAL A 74 1.67 34.94 7.50
C VAL A 74 1.80 33.62 8.27
N ALA A 75 1.12 32.58 7.79
CA ALA A 75 1.19 31.26 8.34
C ALA A 75 2.43 30.60 7.77
N LEU A 76 3.33 30.17 8.65
CA LEU A 76 4.30 29.10 8.38
C LEU A 76 3.63 28.08 7.48
N THR A 77 4.24 27.75 6.36
CA THR A 77 3.66 26.88 5.32
C THR A 77 3.27 25.54 5.92
N GLN A 78 1.99 25.19 5.84
CA GLN A 78 1.42 23.91 6.31
C GLN A 78 1.95 22.70 5.50
N ASP A 79 2.89 22.94 4.57
CA ASP A 79 3.38 22.01 3.58
C ASP A 79 4.76 21.45 3.95
N MET A 80 5.05 21.39 5.25
CA MET A 80 6.33 20.89 5.79
C MET A 80 6.10 19.67 6.69
N ALA A 81 7.06 18.74 6.64
CA ALA A 81 7.16 17.63 7.60
C ALA A 81 8.62 17.42 7.99
N ARG A 82 8.84 16.94 9.20
CA ARG A 82 10.13 16.37 9.62
C ARG A 82 10.02 14.85 9.56
N VAL A 83 10.97 14.21 8.89
CA VAL A 83 11.10 12.76 8.84
C VAL A 83 12.44 12.39 9.46
N THR A 84 12.42 11.68 10.57
CA THR A 84 13.61 11.24 11.29
C THR A 84 13.78 9.74 11.18
N PHE A 85 14.87 9.29 10.61
CA PHE A 85 15.19 7.85 10.55
C PHE A 85 15.63 7.36 11.92
N LYS A 86 14.92 6.36 12.42
CA LYS A 86 15.15 5.75 13.73
C LYS A 86 15.90 4.42 13.66
N GLY A 87 16.02 3.87 12.46
CA GLY A 87 16.68 2.61 12.19
C GLY A 87 15.73 1.59 11.54
N HIS A 88 16.30 0.62 10.83
CA HIS A 88 15.65 -0.43 10.07
C HIS A 88 14.58 0.10 9.10
N ALA A 89 13.29 0.06 9.44
CA ALA A 89 12.17 0.60 8.68
C ALA A 89 11.36 1.63 9.50
N THR A 90 11.84 2.01 10.68
CA THR A 90 11.15 2.92 11.57
C THR A 90 11.56 4.36 11.31
N PHE A 91 10.59 5.21 11.04
CA PHE A 91 10.72 6.66 10.96
C PHE A 91 9.78 7.32 11.96
N LEU A 92 10.20 8.44 12.52
CA LEU A 92 9.33 9.38 13.19
C LEU A 92 8.96 10.48 12.19
N ILE A 93 7.67 10.61 11.87
CA ILE A 93 7.11 11.68 11.04
C ILE A 93 6.44 12.69 11.96
N GLU A 94 6.84 13.95 11.84
CA GLU A 94 6.30 15.05 12.64
C GLU A 94 5.78 16.13 11.69
N THR A 95 4.54 16.61 11.94
CA THR A 95 3.92 17.67 11.16
C THR A 95 4.04 19.03 11.84
N MET A 96 3.71 20.09 11.14
CA MET A 96 3.73 21.46 11.70
C MET A 96 2.69 21.69 12.79
N ALA A 97 1.57 20.93 12.78
CA ALA A 97 0.60 20.95 13.87
C ALA A 97 1.06 20.14 15.09
N GLY A 98 2.24 19.52 15.04
CA GLY A 98 2.82 18.74 16.15
C GLY A 98 2.34 17.28 16.19
N VAL A 99 1.64 16.80 15.15
CA VAL A 99 1.26 15.37 15.07
C VAL A 99 2.52 14.53 14.88
N ARG A 100 2.62 13.44 15.65
CA ARG A 100 3.78 12.54 15.69
C ARG A 100 3.37 11.12 15.38
N VAL A 101 3.97 10.54 14.33
CA VAL A 101 3.67 9.18 13.87
C VAL A 101 4.96 8.37 13.74
N ALA A 102 4.99 7.15 14.30
CA ALA A 102 6.07 6.20 14.04
C ALA A 102 5.63 5.15 13.01
N THR A 103 6.49 4.93 11.98
CA THR A 103 6.28 3.88 11.00
C THR A 103 6.92 2.57 11.44
N ASP A 104 6.33 1.44 11.04
CA ASP A 104 6.78 0.09 11.40
C ASP A 104 7.21 -0.02 12.87
N TYR A 105 6.29 0.48 13.74
CA TYR A 105 6.49 0.56 15.19
C TYR A 105 6.63 -0.83 15.79
N ASN A 106 7.70 -1.03 16.57
CA ASN A 106 8.12 -2.31 17.09
C ASN A 106 8.81 -2.19 18.45
N ASP A 107 9.20 -3.32 19.05
CA ASP A 107 9.81 -3.37 20.38
C ASP A 107 11.35 -3.18 20.37
N HIS A 108 11.97 -3.01 19.19
CA HIS A 108 13.42 -2.96 19.03
C HIS A 108 13.96 -1.54 18.83
N VAL A 109 13.11 -0.63 18.36
CA VAL A 109 13.50 0.76 18.03
C VAL A 109 12.85 1.70 19.01
N ASP A 110 13.67 2.46 19.75
CA ASP A 110 13.18 3.47 20.68
C ASP A 110 12.66 4.70 19.92
N VAL A 111 11.39 4.99 20.12
CA VAL A 111 10.72 6.17 19.58
C VAL A 111 10.18 7.02 20.72
N PRO A 112 10.56 8.31 20.80
CA PRO A 112 10.16 9.14 21.92
C PRO A 112 8.65 9.38 21.96
N MET A 113 8.05 9.14 23.12
CA MET A 113 6.64 9.43 23.38
C MET A 113 6.41 10.93 23.69
N PRO A 114 5.19 11.47 23.54
CA PRO A 114 3.98 10.78 23.05
C PRO A 114 3.95 10.61 21.53
N LEU A 115 3.20 9.62 21.05
CA LEU A 115 2.86 9.41 19.65
C LEU A 115 1.33 9.50 19.49
N ASP A 116 0.87 10.13 18.41
CA ASP A 116 -0.56 10.21 18.08
C ASP A 116 -1.01 8.96 17.30
N ALA A 117 -0.13 8.44 16.45
CA ALA A 117 -0.38 7.23 15.67
C ALA A 117 0.89 6.39 15.46
N VAL A 118 0.68 5.11 15.17
CA VAL A 118 1.73 4.21 14.66
C VAL A 118 1.19 3.39 13.51
N THR A 119 2.06 3.07 12.55
CA THR A 119 1.78 2.09 11.51
C THR A 119 2.64 0.85 11.73
N MET A 120 2.16 -0.31 11.30
CA MET A 120 2.83 -1.60 11.45
C MET A 120 2.59 -2.47 10.22
N ASN A 121 3.53 -3.36 9.90
CA ASN A 121 3.44 -4.36 8.85
C ASN A 121 3.74 -5.76 9.37
N LYS A 122 3.17 -6.81 8.76
CA LYS A 122 3.18 -8.17 9.32
C LYS A 122 4.53 -8.90 9.19
N ALA A 123 5.42 -8.50 8.31
CA ALA A 123 6.53 -9.31 7.83
C ALA A 123 7.34 -10.03 8.94
N HIS A 124 7.91 -9.29 9.88
CA HIS A 124 8.60 -9.82 11.06
C HIS A 124 8.65 -8.79 12.21
N SER A 125 9.15 -9.21 13.39
CA SER A 125 9.05 -8.43 14.64
C SER A 125 9.67 -7.04 14.63
N THR A 126 10.52 -6.71 13.66
CA THR A 126 11.06 -5.35 13.51
C THR A 126 10.13 -4.41 12.73
N HIS A 127 8.93 -4.87 12.33
CA HIS A 127 7.90 -4.08 11.67
C HIS A 127 6.62 -3.94 12.47
N PHE A 128 6.50 -4.66 13.58
CA PHE A 128 5.31 -4.57 14.45
C PHE A 128 5.62 -4.99 15.88
N THR A 129 4.72 -4.62 16.78
CA THR A 129 4.61 -5.20 18.14
C THR A 129 3.20 -5.72 18.37
N LEU A 130 3.08 -6.76 19.19
CA LEU A 130 1.79 -7.24 19.68
C LEU A 130 1.24 -6.39 20.83
N ASN A 131 2.12 -5.65 21.50
CA ASN A 131 1.81 -4.86 22.70
C ASN A 131 2.15 -3.37 22.51
N PRO A 132 1.48 -2.67 21.58
CA PRO A 132 1.73 -1.23 21.40
C PRO A 132 1.38 -0.48 22.69
N ASP A 133 2.09 0.63 22.96
CA ASP A 133 1.83 1.46 24.13
C ASP A 133 0.35 1.88 24.13
N PRO A 134 -0.41 1.61 25.22
CA PRO A 134 -1.84 1.90 25.29
C PRO A 134 -2.18 3.40 25.23
N ARG A 135 -1.19 4.28 25.36
CA ARG A 135 -1.37 5.74 25.21
C ARG A 135 -1.45 6.19 23.76
N ILE A 136 -1.08 5.32 22.81
CA ILE A 136 -1.14 5.63 21.38
C ILE A 136 -2.59 5.52 20.92
N ALA A 137 -3.16 6.65 20.47
CA ALA A 137 -4.57 6.71 20.11
C ALA A 137 -4.90 5.91 18.82
N HIS A 138 -3.98 5.89 17.86
CA HIS A 138 -4.20 5.26 16.55
C HIS A 138 -3.13 4.20 16.25
N VAL A 139 -3.49 2.93 16.37
CA VAL A 139 -2.63 1.78 16.02
C VAL A 139 -3.09 1.20 14.69
N LEU A 140 -2.38 1.52 13.61
CA LEU A 140 -2.77 1.19 12.23
C LEU A 140 -1.97 -0.03 11.74
N ARG A 141 -2.57 -1.23 11.88
CA ARG A 141 -1.98 -2.45 11.33
C ARG A 141 -2.23 -2.53 9.84
N GLY A 142 -1.16 -2.71 9.05
CA GLY A 142 -1.21 -2.84 7.59
C GLY A 142 -1.78 -4.18 7.10
N TRP A 143 -2.23 -5.04 8.02
CA TRP A 143 -2.89 -6.32 7.77
C TRP A 143 -4.06 -6.52 8.74
N ASN A 144 -5.01 -7.34 8.34
CA ASN A 144 -6.10 -7.76 9.23
C ASN A 144 -5.71 -9.06 9.95
N PRO A 145 -5.56 -9.06 11.30
CA PRO A 145 -5.25 -10.28 12.06
C PRO A 145 -6.25 -11.43 11.87
N SER A 146 -7.51 -11.10 11.53
CA SER A 146 -8.56 -12.07 11.24
C SER A 146 -8.65 -12.47 9.77
N GLY A 147 -7.73 -11.99 8.92
CA GLY A 147 -7.72 -12.19 7.47
C GLY A 147 -8.58 -11.18 6.72
N GLY A 148 -8.37 -11.09 5.40
CA GLY A 148 -9.07 -10.17 4.52
C GLY A 148 -8.45 -8.77 4.47
N GLU A 149 -9.12 -7.88 3.79
CA GLU A 149 -8.65 -6.51 3.57
C GLU A 149 -8.71 -5.65 4.84
N VAL A 150 -7.79 -4.69 4.91
CA VAL A 150 -7.83 -3.58 5.87
C VAL A 150 -7.70 -2.26 5.11
N GLN A 151 -8.56 -1.32 5.45
CA GLN A 151 -8.52 0.02 4.88
C GLN A 151 -8.46 1.04 6.01
N HIS A 152 -7.41 1.84 5.97
CA HIS A 152 -7.23 2.99 6.85
C HIS A 152 -7.42 4.30 6.08
N ASP A 153 -8.14 5.22 6.67
CA ASP A 153 -8.26 6.62 6.25
C ASP A 153 -8.51 7.45 7.52
N VAL A 154 -7.43 7.78 8.21
CA VAL A 154 -7.46 8.45 9.52
C VAL A 154 -6.96 9.88 9.36
N ARG A 155 -7.65 10.83 10.01
CA ARG A 155 -7.27 12.24 10.04
C ARG A 155 -6.98 12.67 11.46
N ILE A 156 -5.80 13.25 11.66
CA ILE A 156 -5.32 13.76 12.95
C ILE A 156 -4.80 15.17 12.69
N ALA A 157 -5.51 16.18 13.14
CA ALA A 157 -5.20 17.58 12.89
C ALA A 157 -4.88 17.85 11.39
N ASP A 158 -3.62 18.19 11.04
CA ASP A 158 -3.15 18.48 9.70
C ASP A 158 -2.66 17.23 8.93
N LEU A 159 -2.75 16.04 9.51
CA LEU A 159 -2.27 14.81 8.91
C LEU A 159 -3.43 13.88 8.52
N ARG A 160 -3.39 13.34 7.30
CA ARG A 160 -4.18 12.19 6.88
C ARG A 160 -3.27 10.99 6.67
N ILE A 161 -3.66 9.84 7.21
CA ILE A 161 -2.95 8.57 7.05
C ILE A 161 -3.88 7.59 6.35
N ARG A 162 -3.47 7.06 5.21
CA ARG A 162 -4.19 6.00 4.48
C ARG A 162 -3.24 4.88 4.08
N ASN A 163 -3.77 3.75 3.65
CA ASN A 163 -2.97 2.63 3.20
C ASN A 163 -3.36 2.09 1.81
N VAL A 164 -2.39 1.45 1.16
CA VAL A 164 -2.58 0.63 -0.03
C VAL A 164 -1.98 -0.74 0.28
N GLN A 165 -2.84 -1.76 0.40
CA GLN A 165 -2.37 -3.11 0.72
C GLN A 165 -1.62 -3.74 -0.44
N THR A 166 -0.58 -4.50 -0.09
CA THR A 166 0.19 -5.36 -0.98
C THR A 166 0.44 -6.71 -0.31
N ASN A 167 1.03 -7.65 -1.03
CA ASN A 167 1.33 -8.97 -0.53
C ASN A 167 2.75 -9.05 0.05
N ILE A 168 3.02 -10.05 0.87
CA ILE A 168 4.37 -10.42 1.30
C ILE A 168 4.72 -11.83 0.80
N ARG A 169 6.00 -12.17 0.82
CA ARG A 169 6.45 -13.56 0.70
C ARG A 169 6.21 -14.29 2.01
N ASP A 170 5.68 -15.51 1.94
CA ASP A 170 5.63 -16.39 3.10
C ASP A 170 6.99 -17.12 3.34
N TRP A 171 7.12 -17.78 4.46
CA TRP A 171 8.33 -18.50 4.83
C TRP A 171 8.66 -19.69 3.90
N GLY A 172 7.68 -20.19 3.15
CA GLY A 172 7.84 -21.24 2.15
C GLY A 172 8.21 -20.73 0.77
N GLY A 173 8.34 -19.42 0.59
CA GLY A 173 8.60 -18.77 -0.70
C GLY A 173 7.36 -18.55 -1.56
N GLY A 174 6.17 -18.84 -1.03
CA GLY A 174 4.89 -18.51 -1.63
C GLY A 174 4.47 -17.05 -1.40
N THR A 175 3.21 -16.75 -1.66
CA THR A 175 2.65 -15.41 -1.44
C THR A 175 1.64 -15.43 -0.31
N GLU A 176 1.88 -14.63 0.72
CA GLU A 176 0.88 -14.27 1.70
C GLU A 176 0.17 -13.00 1.26
N TYR A 177 -1.14 -13.12 0.99
CA TYR A 177 -1.93 -12.00 0.50
C TYR A 177 -2.20 -10.99 1.61
N LEU A 178 -2.14 -9.68 1.24
CA LEU A 178 -2.53 -8.57 2.10
C LEU A 178 -1.70 -8.45 3.40
N GLY A 179 -0.49 -9.00 3.42
CA GLY A 179 0.39 -8.97 4.61
C GLY A 179 1.20 -7.68 4.78
N ASN A 180 1.22 -6.81 3.77
CA ASN A 180 1.88 -5.50 3.81
C ASN A 180 0.92 -4.38 3.43
N SER A 181 1.17 -3.19 3.93
CA SER A 181 0.55 -1.94 3.47
C SER A 181 1.62 -0.90 3.18
N MET A 182 1.51 -0.26 2.04
CA MET A 182 2.15 1.03 1.81
C MET A 182 1.30 2.07 2.52
N PHE A 183 1.87 2.74 3.53
CA PHE A 183 1.19 3.82 4.23
C PHE A 183 1.54 5.17 3.59
N VAL A 184 0.52 5.99 3.39
CA VAL A 184 0.63 7.32 2.80
C VAL A 184 0.24 8.35 3.83
N PHE A 185 1.14 9.30 4.07
CA PHE A 185 1.02 10.40 5.01
C PHE A 185 0.88 11.69 4.21
N GLU A 186 -0.26 12.35 4.36
CA GLU A 186 -0.58 13.59 3.63
C GLU A 186 -0.72 14.74 4.63
N THR A 187 0.14 15.76 4.52
CA THR A 187 0.09 16.98 5.33
C THR A 187 0.23 18.20 4.43
N GLY A 188 -0.73 19.12 4.49
CA GLY A 188 -0.81 20.20 3.53
C GLY A 188 -0.83 19.68 2.09
N GLN A 189 0.15 20.08 1.28
CA GLN A 189 0.33 19.59 -0.09
C GLN A 189 1.46 18.56 -0.22
N LEU A 190 2.03 18.10 0.88
CA LEU A 190 3.10 17.13 0.90
C LEU A 190 2.56 15.71 1.06
N CYS A 191 3.06 14.79 0.25
CA CYS A 191 2.69 13.38 0.27
C CYS A 191 3.92 12.49 0.46
N ILE A 192 3.94 11.73 1.56
CA ILE A 192 5.02 10.83 1.93
C ILE A 192 4.48 9.40 1.91
N ALA A 193 5.13 8.49 1.20
CA ALA A 193 4.78 7.05 1.21
C ALA A 193 5.87 6.23 1.89
N HIS A 194 5.48 5.39 2.82
CA HIS A 194 6.30 4.34 3.41
C HIS A 194 5.91 3.01 2.78
N LEU A 195 6.83 2.37 2.06
CA LEU A 195 6.51 1.15 1.30
C LEU A 195 6.39 -0.11 2.16
N GLY A 196 6.69 0.01 3.47
CA GLY A 196 6.65 -1.12 4.39
C GLY A 196 7.68 -2.17 4.01
N HIS A 197 7.29 -3.44 4.10
CA HIS A 197 8.10 -4.59 3.69
C HIS A 197 7.65 -5.08 2.31
N LEU A 198 7.78 -4.23 1.29
CA LEU A 198 7.32 -4.52 -0.06
C LEU A 198 8.09 -5.69 -0.69
N HIS A 199 7.37 -6.71 -1.17
CA HIS A 199 7.95 -7.92 -1.74
C HIS A 199 7.70 -8.09 -3.23
N HIS A 200 6.75 -7.36 -3.79
CA HIS A 200 6.30 -7.53 -5.17
C HIS A 200 6.28 -6.21 -5.90
N GLU A 201 6.44 -6.24 -7.21
CA GLU A 201 6.23 -5.06 -8.04
C GLU A 201 4.81 -4.50 -7.91
N LEU A 202 4.67 -3.21 -8.13
CA LEU A 202 3.37 -2.54 -8.05
C LEU A 202 2.57 -2.72 -9.33
N THR A 203 1.33 -3.15 -9.17
CA THR A 203 0.35 -3.19 -10.26
C THR A 203 -0.11 -1.77 -10.63
N PRO A 204 -0.71 -1.55 -11.82
CA PRO A 204 -1.33 -0.28 -12.16
C PRO A 204 -2.38 0.18 -11.14
N GLU A 205 -3.10 -0.76 -10.51
CA GLU A 205 -4.07 -0.48 -9.45
C GLU A 205 -3.39 0.04 -8.18
N HIS A 206 -2.27 -0.58 -7.76
CA HIS A 206 -1.49 -0.10 -6.63
C HIS A 206 -0.99 1.33 -6.88
N LEU A 207 -0.45 1.61 -8.07
CA LEU A 207 0.04 2.94 -8.45
C LEU A 207 -1.10 3.97 -8.47
N ARG A 208 -2.26 3.61 -9.01
CA ARG A 208 -3.44 4.48 -9.04
C ARG A 208 -3.92 4.81 -7.62
N ARG A 209 -3.98 3.81 -6.72
CA ARG A 209 -4.37 4.00 -5.32
C ARG A 209 -3.30 4.74 -4.50
N LEU A 210 -2.03 4.55 -4.82
CA LEU A 210 -0.93 5.28 -4.19
C LEU A 210 -1.01 6.78 -4.55
N GLY A 211 -1.30 7.09 -5.81
CA GLY A 211 -1.39 8.44 -6.32
C GLY A 211 -0.03 9.11 -6.50
N GLN A 212 -0.01 10.42 -6.60
CA GLN A 212 1.23 11.19 -6.72
C GLN A 212 1.90 11.30 -5.34
N VAL A 213 3.15 10.86 -5.24
CA VAL A 213 3.95 10.86 -4.02
C VAL A 213 5.17 11.76 -4.21
N ASP A 214 5.47 12.58 -3.21
CA ASP A 214 6.64 13.45 -3.21
C ASP A 214 7.87 12.76 -2.64
N VAL A 215 7.67 11.98 -1.58
CA VAL A 215 8.74 11.32 -0.83
C VAL A 215 8.40 9.84 -0.66
N VAL A 216 9.36 8.97 -0.96
CA VAL A 216 9.23 7.53 -0.75
C VAL A 216 10.28 7.05 0.26
N LEU A 217 9.83 6.37 1.31
CA LEU A 217 10.65 5.62 2.26
C LEU A 217 10.68 4.18 1.77
N ALA A 218 11.81 3.74 1.19
CA ALA A 218 11.92 2.53 0.38
C ALA A 218 12.83 1.47 1.01
N PRO A 219 12.39 0.20 1.16
CA PRO A 219 13.26 -0.89 1.59
C PRO A 219 14.23 -1.27 0.46
N VAL A 220 15.54 -1.36 0.78
CA VAL A 220 16.59 -1.53 -0.23
C VAL A 220 17.56 -2.67 0.05
N ASP A 221 17.18 -3.64 0.88
CA ASP A 221 18.03 -4.80 1.18
C ASP A 221 18.19 -5.74 -0.04
N GLY A 222 17.16 -5.83 -0.89
CA GLY A 222 17.17 -6.61 -2.12
C GLY A 222 17.20 -8.13 -1.93
N GLY A 223 16.80 -8.62 -0.76
CA GLY A 223 16.77 -10.04 -0.42
C GLY A 223 15.55 -10.44 0.40
N TYR A 224 15.38 -9.82 1.55
CA TYR A 224 14.19 -10.04 2.38
C TYR A 224 12.96 -9.31 1.84
N THR A 225 13.16 -8.15 1.22
CA THR A 225 12.11 -7.41 0.51
C THR A 225 12.19 -7.67 -1.00
N LEU A 226 11.61 -6.82 -1.84
CA LEU A 226 11.74 -6.88 -3.29
C LEU A 226 13.21 -6.78 -3.69
N ASP A 227 13.62 -7.54 -4.70
CA ASP A 227 14.98 -7.45 -5.21
C ASP A 227 15.31 -6.04 -5.72
N MET A 228 16.60 -5.73 -5.82
CA MET A 228 17.05 -4.36 -6.11
C MET A 228 16.60 -3.87 -7.48
N ALA A 229 16.54 -4.75 -8.50
CA ALA A 229 16.11 -4.36 -9.84
C ALA A 229 14.62 -4.02 -9.84
N GLY A 230 13.80 -4.90 -9.24
CA GLY A 230 12.36 -4.65 -9.06
C GLY A 230 12.08 -3.40 -8.23
N MET A 231 12.89 -3.14 -7.18
CA MET A 231 12.75 -1.90 -6.40
C MET A 231 13.08 -0.66 -7.23
N MET A 232 14.12 -0.71 -8.07
CA MET A 232 14.43 0.41 -8.99
C MET A 232 13.26 0.68 -9.94
N ASP A 233 12.64 -0.37 -10.50
CA ASP A 233 11.46 -0.24 -11.36
C ASP A 233 10.25 0.34 -10.63
N VAL A 234 10.04 -0.04 -9.37
CA VAL A 234 8.99 0.53 -8.51
C VAL A 234 9.24 2.03 -8.29
N LEU A 235 10.47 2.41 -7.94
CA LEU A 235 10.84 3.81 -7.70
C LEU A 235 10.68 4.68 -8.95
N GLU A 236 11.01 4.16 -10.13
CA GLU A 236 10.78 4.86 -11.40
C GLU A 236 9.29 5.02 -11.72
N LYS A 237 8.49 3.97 -11.50
CA LYS A 237 7.03 4.01 -11.71
C LYS A 237 6.34 5.01 -10.78
N ILE A 238 6.77 5.11 -9.51
CA ILE A 238 6.24 6.11 -8.56
C ILE A 238 6.74 7.51 -8.92
N SER A 239 7.98 7.63 -9.38
CA SER A 239 8.63 8.89 -9.77
C SER A 239 8.59 9.99 -8.69
N PRO A 240 9.00 9.72 -7.43
CA PRO A 240 8.97 10.69 -6.36
C PRO A 240 10.06 11.76 -6.53
N ARG A 241 9.98 12.85 -5.78
CA ARG A 241 11.05 13.87 -5.72
C ARG A 241 12.20 13.46 -4.80
N ILE A 242 11.88 12.74 -3.73
CA ILE A 242 12.85 12.27 -2.75
C ILE A 242 12.64 10.77 -2.50
N ILE A 243 13.74 10.03 -2.49
CA ILE A 243 13.80 8.63 -2.05
C ILE A 243 14.66 8.57 -0.80
N VAL A 244 14.16 8.02 0.29
CA VAL A 244 14.93 7.75 1.51
C VAL A 244 15.05 6.23 1.66
N PRO A 245 16.25 5.66 1.49
CA PRO A 245 16.46 4.22 1.65
C PRO A 245 16.33 3.80 3.11
N MET A 246 15.71 2.65 3.33
CA MET A 246 15.55 2.00 4.61
C MET A 246 15.77 0.48 4.49
N HIS A 247 15.65 -0.26 5.59
CA HIS A 247 15.70 -1.72 5.60
C HIS A 247 16.97 -2.27 4.93
N PHE A 248 18.11 -1.75 5.29
CA PHE A 248 19.42 -2.25 4.86
C PHE A 248 20.21 -2.70 6.10
N PHE A 249 20.83 -3.90 6.00
CA PHE A 249 21.48 -4.56 7.13
C PHE A 249 22.96 -4.20 7.31
N GLY A 250 23.39 -3.12 6.68
CA GLY A 250 24.74 -2.62 6.80
C GLY A 250 25.20 -1.82 5.58
N PRO A 251 26.41 -1.22 5.68
CA PRO A 251 26.94 -0.34 4.63
C PRO A 251 27.03 -1.01 3.26
N SER A 252 27.45 -2.28 3.19
CA SER A 252 27.62 -2.99 1.92
C SER A 252 26.32 -3.15 1.13
N THR A 253 25.21 -3.39 1.83
CA THR A 253 23.89 -3.51 1.20
C THR A 253 23.41 -2.16 0.68
N LEU A 254 23.56 -1.11 1.49
CA LEU A 254 23.24 0.25 1.08
C LEU A 254 24.08 0.68 -0.14
N GLU A 255 25.40 0.45 -0.11
CA GLU A 255 26.27 0.81 -1.22
C GLU A 255 25.93 0.07 -2.52
N ARG A 256 25.47 -1.17 -2.43
CA ARG A 256 25.01 -1.92 -3.60
C ARG A 256 23.77 -1.25 -4.22
N PHE A 257 22.81 -0.84 -3.41
CA PHE A 257 21.65 -0.08 -3.87
C PHE A 257 22.07 1.26 -4.47
N LEU A 258 22.94 2.02 -3.78
CA LEU A 258 23.34 3.35 -4.23
C LEU A 258 24.10 3.33 -5.56
N ARG A 259 24.88 2.27 -5.85
CA ARG A 259 25.53 2.11 -7.16
C ARG A 259 24.48 2.01 -8.28
N LEU A 260 23.43 1.22 -8.10
CA LEU A 260 22.35 1.11 -9.09
C LEU A 260 21.56 2.43 -9.20
N ALA A 261 21.25 3.03 -8.05
CA ALA A 261 20.48 4.27 -8.00
C ALA A 261 21.22 5.46 -8.63
N SER A 262 22.56 5.51 -8.52
CA SER A 262 23.38 6.60 -9.08
C SER A 262 23.37 6.67 -10.62
N GLU A 263 22.95 5.60 -11.29
CA GLU A 263 22.78 5.60 -12.74
C GLU A 263 21.56 6.42 -13.20
N ARG A 264 20.61 6.68 -12.28
CA ARG A 264 19.29 7.25 -12.57
C ARG A 264 18.94 8.47 -11.70
N PHE A 265 19.47 8.54 -10.48
CA PHE A 265 19.11 9.54 -9.47
C PHE A 265 20.34 10.21 -8.87
N ASP A 266 20.21 11.46 -8.49
CA ASP A 266 21.21 12.16 -7.71
C ASP A 266 21.27 11.58 -6.28
N ILE A 267 22.48 11.39 -5.74
CA ILE A 267 22.69 10.83 -4.39
C ILE A 267 23.17 11.92 -3.45
N GLU A 268 22.51 12.06 -2.30
CA GLU A 268 22.92 12.94 -1.21
C GLU A 268 23.03 12.15 0.09
N ARG A 269 24.14 12.32 0.83
CA ARG A 269 24.30 11.71 2.17
C ARG A 269 24.22 12.82 3.21
N ARG A 270 23.42 12.58 4.24
CA ARG A 270 23.27 13.48 5.37
C ARG A 270 24.02 12.95 6.59
N SER A 271 24.45 13.88 7.45
CA SER A 271 24.98 13.57 8.78
C SER A 271 23.92 13.63 9.88
N ASP A 272 22.79 14.28 9.60
CA ASP A 272 21.63 14.37 10.50
C ASP A 272 20.61 13.29 10.14
N PRO A 273 20.11 12.50 11.10
CA PRO A 273 19.04 11.51 10.86
C PRO A 273 17.68 12.15 10.55
N ALA A 274 17.52 13.47 10.77
CA ALA A 274 16.30 14.19 10.50
C ALA A 274 16.38 14.95 9.16
N LEU A 275 15.34 14.79 8.35
CA LEU A 275 15.11 15.51 7.12
C LEU A 275 13.88 16.39 7.26
N ILE A 276 14.05 17.71 7.15
CA ILE A 276 12.90 18.62 6.99
C ILE A 276 12.58 18.67 5.50
N ILE A 277 11.35 18.37 5.18
CA ILE A 277 10.81 18.36 3.82
C ILE A 277 9.86 19.54 3.70
N ASP A 278 10.07 20.34 2.67
CA ASP A 278 9.22 21.47 2.31
C ASP A 278 8.76 21.30 0.87
N LYS A 279 7.47 21.29 0.65
CA LYS A 279 6.86 21.11 -0.67
C LYS A 279 7.36 22.14 -1.68
N ALA A 280 7.58 23.38 -1.23
CA ALA A 280 8.07 24.47 -2.09
C ALA A 280 9.54 24.30 -2.53
N HIS A 281 10.32 23.50 -1.78
CA HIS A 281 11.75 23.30 -2.01
C HIS A 281 12.12 21.86 -2.41
N LEU A 282 11.16 21.09 -2.90
CA LEU A 282 11.44 19.76 -3.43
C LEU A 282 12.38 19.83 -4.64
N PRO A 283 13.32 18.88 -4.77
CA PRO A 283 14.23 18.86 -5.91
C PRO A 283 13.49 18.69 -7.23
N MET A 284 13.98 19.33 -8.28
CA MET A 284 13.38 19.23 -9.62
C MET A 284 13.54 17.85 -10.24
N LYS A 285 14.63 17.15 -9.91
CA LYS A 285 14.89 15.75 -10.29
C LYS A 285 14.83 14.88 -9.06
N THR A 286 14.47 13.62 -9.23
CA THR A 286 14.49 12.64 -8.14
C THR A 286 15.87 12.54 -7.51
N LYS A 287 15.91 12.62 -6.18
CA LYS A 287 17.13 12.52 -5.39
C LYS A 287 16.99 11.43 -4.33
N VAL A 288 18.00 10.60 -4.20
CA VAL A 288 18.14 9.67 -3.07
C VAL A 288 18.85 10.41 -1.94
N ILE A 289 18.20 10.51 -0.78
CA ILE A 289 18.75 11.12 0.42
C ILE A 289 18.99 10.04 1.45
N VAL A 290 20.26 9.77 1.74
CA VAL A 290 20.67 8.78 2.75
C VAL A 290 20.75 9.46 4.10
N LEU A 291 19.96 8.98 5.06
CA LEU A 291 20.00 9.43 6.44
C LEU A 291 20.81 8.44 7.28
N PRO A 292 21.64 8.91 8.23
CA PRO A 292 22.30 8.05 9.19
C PRO A 292 21.26 7.44 10.14
N GLY A 293 21.45 6.17 10.51
CA GLY A 293 20.56 5.45 11.43
C GLY A 293 21.28 4.26 12.05
N SER A 294 20.73 3.76 13.16
CA SER A 294 21.16 2.49 13.74
C SER A 294 20.65 1.33 12.84
N HIS A 295 21.52 0.36 12.63
CA HIS A 295 21.25 -0.85 11.84
C HIS A 295 20.82 -1.96 12.75
#